data_4d729ce929f4c38f16e88d422793acb7
#
_entry.id   4d729ce929f4c38f16e88d422793acb7
#
_cell.length_a   1.000
_cell.length_b   1.000
_cell.length_c   1.000
_cell.angle_alpha   90.00
_cell.angle_beta   90.00
_cell.angle_gamma   90.00
#
_symmetry.space_group_name_H-M   'P 1'
#
loop_
_entity.id
_entity.type
_entity.pdbx_description
1 polymer ?
#
loop_
_entity_poly.entity_id
_entity_poly.type
_entity_poly.pdbx_seq_one_letter_code
_entity_poly.pdbx_strand_id
1 'polypeptide(L)'
;MDRSIKGLFIHSHRASNNYEITSNIPTGVINAEDSYKNHLQAYKKHLENSSFNGNPTVEMKQSLLSMAALGVGNSYIKKNKKSEKTFTSFIEILKITLPKNIGFKNIRFEVPDVIFETDSGDFVLDSASGGIMSIIDISWQILLYSQDAEHFTALIDEPENHLHPTMQRSLINDLIKAFPNVQFVIVTHSPFIISSVKDSNVYALKHDDSNKVNSHKLDLEEKASTANKILRDVLGVSITIPQWAEDELDKICSMLTAENITENNLNELRTSLDQAGLGEFYPEALYHIVGGKK
;
A
#
# COMPACT_ATOMS: atom_id res chain seq x y z
N MET A 1 -31.07 12.46 14.97
CA MET A 1 -29.63 12.56 15.25
C MET A 1 -28.89 12.10 13.99
N ASP A 2 -28.36 13.02 13.29
CA ASP A 2 -27.54 12.73 12.10
C ASP A 2 -26.23 12.08 12.58
N ARG A 3 -26.10 10.76 12.38
CA ARG A 3 -24.87 10.01 12.72
C ARG A 3 -23.94 10.07 11.53
N SER A 4 -23.39 11.25 11.24
CA SER A 4 -22.33 11.35 10.26
C SER A 4 -21.10 10.61 10.80
N ILE A 5 -20.66 9.58 10.08
CA ILE A 5 -19.41 8.88 10.37
C ILE A 5 -18.28 9.81 9.94
N LYS A 6 -17.41 10.20 10.88
CA LYS A 6 -16.17 10.90 10.54
C LYS A 6 -15.28 9.93 9.79
N GLY A 7 -14.85 10.30 8.60
CA GLY A 7 -14.05 9.42 7.76
C GLY A 7 -13.07 10.19 6.87
N LEU A 8 -11.92 9.57 6.64
CA LEU A 8 -10.88 9.98 5.70
C LEU A 8 -10.87 8.99 4.54
N PHE A 9 -10.87 9.47 3.31
CA PHE A 9 -10.67 8.65 2.12
C PHE A 9 -9.30 8.96 1.48
N ILE A 10 -8.50 7.92 1.29
CA ILE A 10 -7.19 7.99 0.62
C ILE A 10 -7.28 7.21 -0.68
N HIS A 11 -7.07 7.91 -1.79
CA HIS A 11 -7.17 7.38 -3.15
C HIS A 11 -6.01 6.43 -3.50
N SER A 12 -6.25 5.50 -4.43
CA SER A 12 -5.24 4.59 -4.98
C SER A 12 -4.18 5.32 -5.82
N HIS A 13 -4.59 6.34 -6.57
CA HIS A 13 -3.67 7.16 -7.37
C HIS A 13 -3.01 8.21 -6.47
N ARG A 14 -1.74 8.01 -6.17
CA ARG A 14 -0.91 8.97 -5.43
C ARG A 14 -0.06 9.77 -6.39
N ALA A 15 0.17 11.05 -6.05
CA ALA A 15 0.96 11.93 -6.90
C ALA A 15 2.37 11.36 -7.09
N SER A 16 2.84 11.37 -8.34
CA SER A 16 4.24 11.04 -8.65
C SER A 16 5.15 12.14 -8.11
N ASN A 17 6.28 11.73 -7.53
CA ASN A 17 7.28 12.67 -7.07
C ASN A 17 8.01 13.30 -8.25
N ASN A 18 7.81 14.60 -8.43
CA ASN A 18 8.68 15.43 -9.24
C ASN A 18 9.38 16.40 -8.31
N TYR A 19 10.70 16.55 -8.47
CA TYR A 19 11.43 17.56 -7.73
C TYR A 19 10.88 18.95 -8.09
N GLU A 20 10.42 19.65 -7.07
CA GLU A 20 9.93 21.02 -7.21
C GLU A 20 10.41 21.85 -6.04
N ILE A 21 11.05 22.98 -6.37
CA ILE A 21 11.57 23.90 -5.37
C ILE A 21 10.40 24.57 -4.64
N THR A 22 10.45 24.56 -3.33
CA THR A 22 9.54 25.35 -2.51
C THR A 22 9.87 26.84 -2.69
N SER A 23 9.11 27.52 -3.51
CA SER A 23 9.38 28.91 -3.89
C SER A 23 9.17 29.93 -2.76
N ASN A 24 8.34 29.60 -1.77
CA ASN A 24 8.01 30.47 -0.67
C ASN A 24 8.08 29.74 0.68
N ILE A 25 8.78 30.33 1.64
CA ILE A 25 8.66 29.94 3.04
C ILE A 25 7.42 30.65 3.60
N PRO A 26 6.46 29.92 4.18
CA PRO A 26 5.29 30.53 4.79
C PRO A 26 5.67 31.53 5.87
N THR A 27 5.08 32.71 5.85
CA THR A 27 5.31 33.78 6.85
C THR A 27 4.54 33.55 8.15
N GLY A 28 3.61 32.59 8.17
CA GLY A 28 2.81 32.18 9.32
C GLY A 28 2.90 30.68 9.57
N VAL A 29 2.57 30.26 10.80
CA VAL A 29 2.49 28.84 11.15
C VAL A 29 1.35 28.19 10.41
N ILE A 30 1.65 27.23 9.54
CA ILE A 30 0.64 26.37 8.93
C ILE A 30 0.26 25.31 9.97
N ASN A 31 -0.99 25.33 10.42
CA ASN A 31 -1.51 24.32 11.33
C ASN A 31 -1.96 23.06 10.58
N ALA A 32 -2.30 21.99 11.30
CA ALA A 32 -2.67 20.72 10.69
C ALA A 32 -3.93 20.79 9.83
N GLU A 33 -4.93 21.61 10.20
CA GLU A 33 -6.16 21.80 9.43
C GLU A 33 -5.89 22.48 8.08
N ASP A 34 -5.08 23.54 8.10
CA ASP A 34 -4.69 24.25 6.87
C ASP A 34 -3.82 23.34 5.98
N SER A 35 -2.88 22.59 6.59
CA SER A 35 -2.06 21.61 5.88
C SER A 35 -2.93 20.55 5.20
N TYR A 36 -3.95 20.05 5.88
CA TYR A 36 -4.88 19.06 5.33
C TYR A 36 -5.68 19.63 4.16
N LYS A 37 -6.23 20.84 4.32
CA LYS A 37 -6.99 21.52 3.25
C LYS A 37 -6.13 21.77 2.01
N ASN A 38 -4.92 22.29 2.20
CA ASN A 38 -3.99 22.58 1.11
C ASN A 38 -3.60 21.28 0.38
N HIS A 39 -3.26 20.25 1.12
CA HIS A 39 -2.92 18.93 0.58
C HIS A 39 -4.07 18.35 -0.26
N LEU A 40 -5.30 18.37 0.24
CA LEU A 40 -6.48 17.93 -0.51
C LEU A 40 -6.75 18.76 -1.76
N GLN A 41 -6.54 20.07 -1.70
CA GLN A 41 -6.71 20.93 -2.86
C GLN A 41 -5.67 20.62 -3.93
N ALA A 42 -4.40 20.41 -3.54
CA ALA A 42 -3.34 20.01 -4.46
C ALA A 42 -3.65 18.65 -5.09
N TYR A 43 -4.15 17.69 -4.30
CA TYR A 43 -4.59 16.40 -4.79
C TYR A 43 -5.72 16.50 -5.82
N LYS A 44 -6.77 17.27 -5.54
CA LYS A 44 -7.88 17.50 -6.48
C LYS A 44 -7.40 18.11 -7.79
N LYS A 45 -6.56 19.15 -7.72
CA LYS A 45 -5.98 19.77 -8.91
C LYS A 45 -5.11 18.78 -9.71
N HIS A 46 -4.37 17.94 -9.04
CA HIS A 46 -3.56 16.89 -9.68
C HIS A 46 -4.42 15.86 -10.42
N LEU A 47 -5.57 15.46 -9.86
CA LEU A 47 -6.49 14.50 -10.47
C LEU A 47 -7.33 15.10 -11.61
N GLU A 48 -7.73 16.37 -11.49
CA GLU A 48 -8.61 17.05 -12.46
C GLU A 48 -7.85 17.57 -13.67
N ASN A 49 -6.62 18.01 -13.50
CA ASN A 49 -5.79 18.59 -14.55
C ASN A 49 -4.45 17.89 -14.62
N SER A 50 -4.20 17.19 -15.72
CA SER A 50 -2.88 16.65 -16.07
C SER A 50 -1.79 17.74 -16.26
N SER A 51 -2.09 19.01 -15.95
CA SER A 51 -1.18 20.15 -16.00
C SER A 51 -0.80 20.57 -14.58
N PHE A 52 0.42 20.42 -14.26
CA PHE A 52 1.38 20.89 -13.24
C PHE A 52 0.97 21.83 -12.08
N ASN A 53 -0.30 22.15 -11.83
CA ASN A 53 -0.69 23.21 -10.88
C ASN A 53 -1.13 22.75 -9.47
N GLY A 54 -0.85 21.52 -9.10
CA GLY A 54 -1.10 21.02 -7.73
C GLY A 54 -0.18 19.86 -7.42
N ASN A 55 0.85 20.11 -6.62
CA ASN A 55 1.78 19.07 -6.16
C ASN A 55 1.61 18.85 -4.65
N PRO A 56 0.95 17.75 -4.22
CA PRO A 56 0.76 17.45 -2.78
C PRO A 56 2.07 17.37 -2.01
N THR A 57 3.17 16.95 -2.65
CA THR A 57 4.49 16.89 -2.02
C THR A 57 5.02 18.28 -1.69
N VAL A 58 4.80 19.27 -2.56
CA VAL A 58 5.18 20.67 -2.29
C VAL A 58 4.41 21.23 -1.10
N GLU A 59 3.11 20.97 -1.03
CA GLU A 59 2.29 21.40 0.12
C GLU A 59 2.75 20.73 1.43
N MET A 60 3.13 19.46 1.38
CA MET A 60 3.72 18.76 2.52
C MET A 60 5.06 19.41 2.93
N LYS A 61 5.96 19.70 1.98
CA LYS A 61 7.25 20.37 2.24
C LYS A 61 7.03 21.73 2.91
N GLN A 62 6.14 22.55 2.38
CA GLN A 62 5.81 23.87 2.95
C GLN A 62 5.27 23.75 4.38
N SER A 63 4.39 22.78 4.61
CA SER A 63 3.82 22.52 5.93
C SER A 63 4.90 22.08 6.92
N LEU A 64 5.78 21.15 6.53
CA LEU A 64 6.88 20.66 7.36
C LEU A 64 7.88 21.79 7.68
N LEU A 65 8.27 22.58 6.67
CA LEU A 65 9.15 23.78 6.86
C LEU A 65 8.52 24.77 7.82
N SER A 66 7.23 25.09 7.63
CA SER A 66 6.51 26.02 8.51
C SER A 66 6.44 25.50 9.94
N MET A 67 6.11 24.22 10.14
CA MET A 67 6.03 23.62 11.47
C MET A 67 7.38 23.57 12.16
N ALA A 68 8.45 23.26 11.43
CA ALA A 68 9.81 23.25 11.98
C ALA A 68 10.32 24.66 12.31
N ALA A 69 10.21 25.59 11.39
CA ALA A 69 10.75 26.95 11.55
C ALA A 69 9.95 27.79 12.56
N LEU A 70 8.63 27.72 12.48
CA LEU A 70 7.72 28.60 13.23
C LEU A 70 6.99 27.86 14.36
N GLY A 71 6.77 26.55 14.23
CA GLY A 71 6.10 25.71 15.23
C GLY A 71 7.03 25.36 16.38
N VAL A 72 8.18 24.76 16.09
CA VAL A 72 9.21 24.41 17.08
C VAL A 72 9.79 25.67 17.72
N GLY A 73 9.89 26.76 16.95
CA GLY A 73 10.38 28.05 17.43
C GLY A 73 11.90 28.09 17.60
N ASN A 74 12.40 29.26 17.97
CA ASN A 74 13.81 29.50 18.25
C ASN A 74 13.97 30.69 19.22
N SER A 75 15.20 31.20 19.39
CA SER A 75 15.47 32.35 20.28
C SER A 75 14.66 33.59 19.97
N TYR A 76 14.16 33.76 18.76
CA TYR A 76 13.45 34.94 18.28
C TYR A 76 11.96 34.69 17.96
N ILE A 77 11.60 33.44 17.71
CA ILE A 77 10.24 33.05 17.31
C ILE A 77 9.64 32.21 18.42
N LYS A 78 8.49 32.66 18.96
CA LYS A 78 7.75 31.97 20.00
C LYS A 78 7.20 30.64 19.48
N LYS A 79 7.39 29.56 20.23
CA LYS A 79 6.83 28.23 19.95
C LYS A 79 5.32 28.24 19.73
N ASN A 80 4.86 27.47 18.74
CA ASN A 80 3.48 27.03 18.63
C ASN A 80 3.38 25.56 19.03
N LYS A 81 2.94 25.29 20.27
CA LYS A 81 2.88 23.93 20.83
C LYS A 81 2.07 22.94 19.99
N LYS A 82 0.99 23.39 19.32
CA LYS A 82 0.16 22.53 18.49
C LYS A 82 0.91 22.07 17.24
N SER A 83 1.58 22.98 16.55
CA SER A 83 2.36 22.67 15.36
C SER A 83 3.64 21.87 15.68
N GLU A 84 4.33 22.20 16.79
CA GLU A 84 5.45 21.42 17.32
C GLU A 84 5.02 19.96 17.57
N LYS A 85 3.88 19.75 18.24
CA LYS A 85 3.33 18.41 18.49
C LYS A 85 3.03 17.66 17.20
N THR A 86 2.41 18.31 16.22
CA THR A 86 2.10 17.68 14.92
C THR A 86 3.39 17.26 14.23
N PHE A 87 4.40 18.12 14.18
CA PHE A 87 5.69 17.82 13.56
C PHE A 87 6.43 16.66 14.26
N THR A 88 6.52 16.70 15.58
CA THR A 88 7.17 15.62 16.33
C THR A 88 6.41 14.30 16.24
N SER A 89 5.07 14.34 16.26
CA SER A 89 4.24 13.14 16.03
C SER A 89 4.47 12.54 14.66
N PHE A 90 4.66 13.35 13.63
CA PHE A 90 4.98 12.85 12.29
C PHE A 90 6.28 12.06 12.26
N ILE A 91 7.32 12.56 12.88
CA ILE A 91 8.61 11.86 13.00
C ILE A 91 8.43 10.51 13.69
N GLU A 92 7.70 10.46 14.81
CA GLU A 92 7.47 9.19 15.54
C GLU A 92 6.64 8.20 14.74
N ILE A 93 5.64 8.67 14.00
CA ILE A 93 4.85 7.85 13.08
C ILE A 93 5.74 7.25 11.99
N LEU A 94 6.60 8.04 11.37
CA LEU A 94 7.53 7.58 10.34
C LEU A 94 8.53 6.53 10.86
N LYS A 95 8.98 6.63 12.11
CA LYS A 95 9.81 5.59 12.74
C LYS A 95 9.10 4.24 12.85
N ILE A 96 7.76 4.24 12.90
CA ILE A 96 6.94 3.03 12.97
C ILE A 96 6.63 2.52 11.56
N THR A 97 6.23 3.42 10.64
CA THR A 97 5.63 3.06 9.34
C THR A 97 6.65 2.85 8.23
N LEU A 98 7.81 3.52 8.29
CA LEU A 98 8.85 3.32 7.29
C LEU A 98 9.57 1.97 7.47
N PRO A 99 10.03 1.35 6.38
CA PRO A 99 10.74 0.06 6.43
C PRO A 99 11.95 0.12 7.35
N LYS A 100 12.11 -0.89 8.22
CA LYS A 100 13.19 -0.96 9.21
C LYS A 100 14.59 -0.94 8.62
N ASN A 101 14.76 -1.50 7.42
CA ASN A 101 16.05 -1.53 6.73
C ASN A 101 16.54 -0.15 6.25
N ILE A 102 15.68 0.86 6.20
CA ILE A 102 16.07 2.24 5.91
C ILE A 102 16.73 2.87 7.14
N GLY A 103 16.29 2.50 8.36
CA GLY A 103 16.79 3.06 9.60
C GLY A 103 16.48 4.56 9.72
N PHE A 104 15.21 4.96 9.49
CA PHE A 104 14.79 6.36 9.60
C PHE A 104 15.00 6.90 11.01
N LYS A 105 15.64 8.08 11.12
CA LYS A 105 16.00 8.74 12.37
C LYS A 105 15.23 10.03 12.61
N ASN A 106 15.30 10.94 11.63
CA ASN A 106 14.80 12.30 11.81
C ASN A 106 14.55 12.99 10.47
N ILE A 107 13.95 14.18 10.52
CA ILE A 107 13.82 15.10 9.39
C ILE A 107 14.73 16.30 9.66
N ARG A 108 15.57 16.64 8.68
CA ARG A 108 16.46 17.81 8.68
C ARG A 108 16.08 18.73 7.51
N PHE A 109 16.35 20.00 7.64
CA PHE A 109 16.05 20.99 6.60
C PHE A 109 17.33 21.66 6.13
N GLU A 110 17.55 21.61 4.82
CA GLU A 110 18.52 22.42 4.09
C GLU A 110 17.75 23.22 3.06
N VAL A 111 17.16 24.34 3.51
CA VAL A 111 16.20 25.12 2.72
C VAL A 111 16.71 25.37 1.30
N PRO A 112 15.94 25.00 0.24
CA PRO A 112 14.51 24.69 0.26
C PRO A 112 14.16 23.19 0.48
N ASP A 113 15.12 22.33 0.77
CA ASP A 113 14.94 20.89 0.79
C ASP A 113 14.58 20.35 2.19
N VAL A 114 13.76 19.29 2.19
CA VAL A 114 13.42 18.48 3.35
C VAL A 114 14.17 17.16 3.23
N ILE A 115 15.07 16.89 4.18
CA ILE A 115 15.98 15.75 4.17
C ILE A 115 15.55 14.75 5.22
N PHE A 116 15.45 13.50 4.82
CA PHE A 116 15.20 12.36 5.69
C PHE A 116 16.54 11.73 6.08
N GLU A 117 16.88 11.80 7.36
CA GLU A 117 18.10 11.20 7.91
C GLU A 117 17.88 9.72 8.17
N THR A 118 18.74 8.87 7.60
CA THR A 118 18.61 7.42 7.73
C THR A 118 19.97 6.71 7.89
N ASP A 119 19.95 5.46 8.37
CA ASP A 119 21.14 4.63 8.45
C ASP A 119 21.67 4.20 7.09
N SER A 120 20.77 4.08 6.11
CA SER A 120 21.11 3.64 4.75
C SER A 120 21.59 4.76 3.83
N GLY A 121 21.64 5.99 4.33
CA GLY A 121 21.99 7.23 3.62
C GLY A 121 20.82 8.20 3.57
N ASP A 122 21.14 9.49 3.74
CA ASP A 122 20.16 10.56 3.74
C ASP A 122 19.59 10.77 2.34
N PHE A 123 18.32 11.16 2.25
CA PHE A 123 17.68 11.48 0.98
C PHE A 123 16.74 12.68 1.08
N VAL A 124 16.58 13.41 -0.01
CA VAL A 124 15.60 14.50 -0.13
C VAL A 124 14.21 13.90 -0.31
N LEU A 125 13.19 14.47 0.31
CA LEU A 125 11.79 14.00 0.24
C LEU A 125 11.33 13.74 -1.20
N ASP A 126 11.63 14.66 -2.12
CA ASP A 126 11.24 14.53 -3.54
C ASP A 126 11.95 13.39 -4.28
N SER A 127 13.08 12.91 -3.76
CA SER A 127 13.84 11.80 -4.36
C SER A 127 13.50 10.44 -3.75
N ALA A 128 12.57 10.41 -2.80
CA ALA A 128 12.08 9.16 -2.23
C ALA A 128 11.50 8.24 -3.30
N SER A 129 11.74 6.93 -3.19
CA SER A 129 11.08 5.98 -4.07
C SER A 129 9.56 6.06 -3.94
N GLY A 130 8.82 5.72 -5.01
CA GLY A 130 7.36 5.78 -5.01
C GLY A 130 6.73 5.03 -3.83
N GLY A 131 7.31 3.89 -3.43
CA GLY A 131 6.85 3.14 -2.27
C GLY A 131 7.06 3.86 -0.94
N ILE A 132 8.24 4.45 -0.74
CA ILE A 132 8.55 5.24 0.46
C ILE A 132 7.64 6.45 0.53
N MET A 133 7.48 7.17 -0.59
CA MET A 133 6.60 8.32 -0.65
C MET A 133 5.14 7.98 -0.40
N SER A 134 4.67 6.83 -0.90
CA SER A 134 3.31 6.33 -0.62
C SER A 134 3.06 6.15 0.89
N ILE A 135 4.02 5.57 1.62
CA ILE A 135 3.91 5.40 3.08
C ILE A 135 3.94 6.76 3.79
N ILE A 136 4.83 7.66 3.37
CA ILE A 136 4.93 9.03 3.92
C ILE A 136 3.61 9.77 3.73
N ASP A 137 3.04 9.73 2.52
CA ASP A 137 1.80 10.43 2.16
C ASP A 137 0.59 9.88 2.94
N ILE A 138 0.42 8.55 3.00
CA ILE A 138 -0.64 7.92 3.80
C ILE A 138 -0.52 8.35 5.27
N SER A 139 0.68 8.27 5.84
CA SER A 139 0.93 8.64 7.23
C SER A 139 0.66 10.11 7.49
N TRP A 140 1.01 10.98 6.56
CA TRP A 140 0.76 12.41 6.62
C TRP A 140 -0.73 12.74 6.63
N GLN A 141 -1.50 12.20 5.68
CA GLN A 141 -2.94 12.44 5.59
C GLN A 141 -3.68 11.97 6.85
N ILE A 142 -3.35 10.78 7.37
CA ILE A 142 -3.96 10.24 8.60
C ILE A 142 -3.60 11.10 9.80
N LEU A 143 -2.34 11.51 9.94
CA LEU A 143 -1.91 12.40 11.03
C LEU A 143 -2.64 13.73 11.01
N LEU A 144 -2.72 14.40 9.85
CA LEU A 144 -3.39 15.69 9.73
C LEU A 144 -4.88 15.59 10.10
N TYR A 145 -5.55 14.55 9.59
CA TYR A 145 -6.96 14.33 9.90
C TYR A 145 -7.20 14.00 11.39
N SER A 146 -6.28 13.28 12.01
CA SER A 146 -6.36 12.89 13.44
C SER A 146 -6.30 14.07 14.40
N GLN A 147 -5.86 15.25 13.95
CA GLN A 147 -5.84 16.45 14.81
C GLN A 147 -7.24 17.02 15.11
N ASP A 148 -8.21 16.71 14.25
CA ASP A 148 -9.60 17.18 14.39
C ASP A 148 -10.57 16.07 14.82
N ALA A 149 -10.15 14.81 14.76
CA ALA A 149 -10.96 13.65 15.09
C ALA A 149 -10.12 12.58 15.80
N GLU A 150 -10.36 12.36 17.09
CA GLU A 150 -9.65 11.33 17.86
C GLU A 150 -9.99 9.91 17.38
N HIS A 151 -11.25 9.67 17.02
CA HIS A 151 -11.72 8.40 16.47
C HIS A 151 -12.39 8.64 15.11
N PHE A 152 -11.91 7.94 14.09
CA PHE A 152 -12.48 8.01 12.75
C PHE A 152 -12.16 6.75 11.94
N THR A 153 -12.82 6.63 10.78
CA THR A 153 -12.53 5.56 9.82
C THR A 153 -11.65 6.09 8.70
N ALA A 154 -10.51 5.44 8.46
CA ALA A 154 -9.69 5.66 7.29
C ALA A 154 -10.01 4.58 6.24
N LEU A 155 -10.60 4.99 5.12
CA LEU A 155 -10.81 4.16 3.94
C LEU A 155 -9.64 4.39 3.01
N ILE A 156 -8.85 3.34 2.73
CA ILE A 156 -7.68 3.41 1.86
C ILE A 156 -7.88 2.47 0.68
N ASP A 157 -7.79 3.03 -0.51
CA ASP A 157 -7.91 2.29 -1.76
C ASP A 157 -6.51 1.95 -2.27
N GLU A 158 -6.28 0.65 -2.52
CA GLU A 158 -5.02 0.06 -2.99
C GLU A 158 -3.77 0.63 -2.29
N PRO A 159 -3.62 0.44 -0.96
CA PRO A 159 -2.46 0.95 -0.23
C PRO A 159 -1.13 0.35 -0.73
N GLU A 160 -1.18 -0.79 -1.40
CA GLU A 160 -0.03 -1.49 -1.97
C GLU A 160 0.61 -0.81 -3.18
N ASN A 161 -0.04 0.16 -3.80
CA ASN A 161 0.46 0.81 -5.01
C ASN A 161 1.86 1.39 -4.79
N HIS A 162 2.78 1.02 -5.70
CA HIS A 162 4.21 1.32 -5.66
C HIS A 162 5.01 0.62 -4.55
N LEU A 163 4.38 -0.20 -3.69
CA LEU A 163 5.09 -0.89 -2.62
C LEU A 163 5.71 -2.22 -3.07
N HIS A 164 6.97 -2.43 -2.69
CA HIS A 164 7.57 -3.75 -2.79
C HIS A 164 6.79 -4.76 -1.91
N PRO A 165 6.66 -6.05 -2.31
CA PRO A 165 5.90 -7.05 -1.55
C PRO A 165 6.25 -7.16 -0.06
N THR A 166 7.52 -6.97 0.30
CA THR A 166 7.93 -6.96 1.72
C THR A 166 7.32 -5.81 2.52
N MET A 167 7.16 -4.63 1.89
CA MET A 167 6.51 -3.48 2.51
C MET A 167 4.99 -3.68 2.64
N GLN A 168 4.36 -4.31 1.63
CA GLN A 168 2.93 -4.62 1.65
C GLN A 168 2.57 -5.50 2.86
N ARG A 169 3.44 -6.46 3.24
CA ARG A 169 3.22 -7.37 4.38
C ARG A 169 3.20 -6.68 5.73
N SER A 170 3.91 -5.57 5.90
CA SER A 170 4.00 -4.87 7.19
C SER A 170 3.09 -3.64 7.29
N LEU A 171 2.75 -3.01 6.15
CA LEU A 171 2.10 -1.72 6.09
C LEU A 171 0.91 -1.56 7.02
N ILE A 172 -0.08 -2.45 6.93
CA ILE A 172 -1.33 -2.30 7.71
C ILE A 172 -1.06 -2.48 9.20
N ASN A 173 -0.21 -3.44 9.58
CA ASN A 173 0.19 -3.62 10.97
C ASN A 173 0.92 -2.39 11.53
N ASP A 174 1.77 -1.75 10.73
CA ASP A 174 2.52 -0.59 11.14
C ASP A 174 1.62 0.66 11.23
N LEU A 175 0.65 0.80 10.31
CA LEU A 175 -0.39 1.84 10.42
C LEU A 175 -1.29 1.66 11.65
N ILE A 176 -1.71 0.44 11.98
CA ILE A 176 -2.50 0.16 13.20
C ILE A 176 -1.71 0.53 14.46
N LYS A 177 -0.40 0.22 14.50
CA LYS A 177 0.46 0.60 15.64
C LYS A 177 0.66 2.11 15.74
N ALA A 178 0.83 2.80 14.62
CA ALA A 178 1.03 4.24 14.57
C ALA A 178 -0.25 5.02 14.91
N PHE A 179 -1.42 4.46 14.60
CA PHE A 179 -2.73 5.11 14.74
C PHE A 179 -3.75 4.19 15.44
N PRO A 180 -3.59 3.92 16.74
CA PRO A 180 -4.40 2.93 17.46
C PRO A 180 -5.89 3.29 17.59
N ASN A 181 -6.26 4.56 17.40
CA ASN A 181 -7.63 5.04 17.50
C ASN A 181 -8.35 5.12 16.14
N VAL A 182 -7.70 4.68 15.07
CA VAL A 182 -8.23 4.72 13.71
C VAL A 182 -8.75 3.35 13.30
N GLN A 183 -9.99 3.31 12.81
CA GLN A 183 -10.54 2.13 12.14
C GLN A 183 -10.10 2.15 10.68
N PHE A 184 -9.39 1.11 10.25
CA PHE A 184 -8.98 0.98 8.85
C PHE A 184 -9.99 0.15 8.06
N VAL A 185 -10.40 0.65 6.90
CA VAL A 185 -11.13 -0.07 5.87
C VAL A 185 -10.26 -0.03 4.62
N ILE A 186 -9.83 -1.20 4.15
CA ILE A 186 -8.88 -1.32 3.06
C ILE A 186 -9.54 -2.00 1.86
N VAL A 187 -9.38 -1.41 0.68
CA VAL A 187 -9.71 -2.05 -0.59
C VAL A 187 -8.39 -2.44 -1.25
N THR A 188 -8.24 -3.70 -1.65
CA THR A 188 -6.96 -4.22 -2.13
C THR A 188 -7.12 -5.40 -3.08
N HIS A 189 -6.19 -5.52 -4.02
CA HIS A 189 -5.97 -6.70 -4.85
C HIS A 189 -4.68 -7.46 -4.46
N SER A 190 -4.00 -7.06 -3.38
CA SER A 190 -2.75 -7.69 -2.94
C SER A 190 -2.98 -8.86 -1.98
N PRO A 191 -2.52 -10.06 -2.32
CA PRO A 191 -2.55 -11.21 -1.41
C PRO A 191 -1.73 -10.95 -0.13
N PHE A 192 -0.70 -10.09 -0.22
CA PHE A 192 0.14 -9.72 0.93
C PHE A 192 -0.57 -8.80 1.92
N ILE A 193 -1.41 -7.89 1.43
CA ILE A 193 -2.27 -7.06 2.30
C ILE A 193 -3.35 -7.92 2.94
N ILE A 194 -4.04 -8.77 2.17
CA ILE A 194 -5.09 -9.67 2.64
C ILE A 194 -4.60 -10.53 3.83
N SER A 195 -3.39 -11.09 3.73
CA SER A 195 -2.81 -11.95 4.76
C SER A 195 -2.09 -11.21 5.88
N SER A 196 -1.93 -9.88 5.81
CA SER A 196 -1.05 -9.12 6.70
C SER A 196 -1.54 -9.03 8.15
N VAL A 197 -2.86 -9.00 8.38
CA VAL A 197 -3.45 -8.80 9.72
C VAL A 197 -4.33 -9.99 10.10
N LYS A 198 -3.90 -10.75 11.11
CA LYS A 198 -4.59 -11.98 11.56
C LYS A 198 -6.04 -11.73 11.96
N ASP A 199 -6.28 -10.73 12.79
CA ASP A 199 -7.59 -10.48 13.41
C ASP A 199 -8.46 -9.51 12.58
N SER A 200 -8.15 -9.31 11.29
CA SER A 200 -8.96 -8.53 10.37
C SER A 200 -10.20 -9.29 9.90
N ASN A 201 -11.26 -8.55 9.55
CA ASN A 201 -12.38 -9.09 8.78
C ASN A 201 -12.10 -8.83 7.30
N VAL A 202 -11.93 -9.89 6.52
CA VAL A 202 -11.68 -9.81 5.07
C VAL A 202 -12.89 -10.34 4.32
N TYR A 203 -13.32 -9.60 3.30
CA TYR A 203 -14.46 -9.95 2.46
C TYR A 203 -14.02 -9.95 0.99
N ALA A 204 -14.11 -11.09 0.33
CA ALA A 204 -13.95 -11.19 -1.11
C ALA A 204 -15.26 -10.81 -1.81
N LEU A 205 -15.19 -9.95 -2.81
CA LEU A 205 -16.32 -9.59 -3.66
C LEU A 205 -16.28 -10.43 -4.94
N LYS A 206 -17.31 -11.22 -5.18
CA LYS A 206 -17.40 -12.10 -6.34
C LYS A 206 -18.71 -11.87 -7.08
N HIS A 207 -18.70 -12.00 -8.42
CA HIS A 207 -19.93 -12.05 -9.22
C HIS A 207 -20.55 -13.45 -9.11
N ASP A 208 -21.87 -13.47 -8.94
CA ASP A 208 -22.64 -14.71 -9.08
C ASP A 208 -23.04 -14.97 -10.53
N ASP A 209 -23.73 -16.10 -10.78
CA ASP A 209 -24.21 -16.50 -12.12
C ASP A 209 -25.20 -15.49 -12.73
N SER A 210 -25.74 -14.57 -11.92
CA SER A 210 -26.64 -13.48 -12.34
C SER A 210 -25.91 -12.16 -12.54
N ASN A 211 -24.56 -12.13 -12.55
CA ASN A 211 -23.70 -10.93 -12.59
C ASN A 211 -23.94 -9.95 -11.44
N LYS A 212 -24.44 -10.42 -10.29
CA LYS A 212 -24.54 -9.61 -9.07
C LYS A 212 -23.34 -9.83 -8.18
N VAL A 213 -22.87 -8.76 -7.56
CA VAL A 213 -21.75 -8.83 -6.62
C VAL A 213 -22.24 -9.36 -5.27
N ASN A 214 -21.63 -10.45 -4.82
CA ASN A 214 -21.81 -11.01 -3.48
C ASN A 214 -20.51 -10.91 -2.68
N SER A 215 -20.65 -10.76 -1.35
CA SER A 215 -19.51 -10.75 -0.44
C SER A 215 -19.36 -12.10 0.25
N HIS A 216 -18.14 -12.63 0.26
CA HIS A 216 -17.76 -13.83 0.99
C HIS A 216 -16.73 -13.47 2.06
N LYS A 217 -17.03 -13.77 3.33
CA LYS A 217 -16.10 -13.53 4.43
C LYS A 217 -15.07 -14.67 4.49
N LEU A 218 -13.80 -14.32 4.42
CA LEU A 218 -12.70 -15.29 4.51
C LEU A 218 -12.52 -15.78 5.95
N ASP A 219 -12.23 -17.06 6.10
CA ASP A 219 -11.81 -17.67 7.36
C ASP A 219 -10.31 -17.50 7.63
N LEU A 220 -9.82 -18.07 8.75
CA LEU A 220 -8.41 -17.98 9.11
C LEU A 220 -7.49 -18.79 8.20
N GLU A 221 -7.97 -19.93 7.68
CA GLU A 221 -7.19 -20.80 6.79
C GLU A 221 -6.99 -20.10 5.44
N GLU A 222 -8.05 -19.53 4.88
CA GLU A 222 -7.99 -18.75 3.63
C GLU A 222 -7.03 -17.56 3.75
N LYS A 223 -7.08 -16.81 4.87
CA LYS A 223 -6.17 -15.66 5.12
C LYS A 223 -4.72 -16.07 5.35
N ALA A 224 -4.48 -17.20 5.98
CA ALA A 224 -3.14 -17.73 6.26
C ALA A 224 -2.52 -18.47 5.06
N SER A 225 -3.24 -18.55 3.96
CA SER A 225 -2.81 -19.27 2.75
C SER A 225 -1.62 -18.58 2.07
N THR A 226 -0.93 -19.30 1.19
CA THR A 226 0.14 -18.73 0.37
C THR A 226 -0.41 -17.67 -0.59
N ALA A 227 0.45 -16.74 -1.03
CA ALA A 227 0.03 -15.70 -1.98
C ALA A 227 -0.60 -16.28 -3.25
N ASN A 228 -0.06 -17.37 -3.80
CA ASN A 228 -0.61 -18.04 -4.97
C ASN A 228 -2.00 -18.64 -4.71
N LYS A 229 -2.21 -19.23 -3.53
CA LYS A 229 -3.53 -19.76 -3.16
C LYS A 229 -4.55 -18.63 -2.99
N ILE A 230 -4.17 -17.51 -2.37
CA ILE A 230 -5.05 -16.34 -2.25
C ILE A 230 -5.38 -15.76 -3.63
N LEU A 231 -4.39 -15.63 -4.52
CA LEU A 231 -4.62 -15.15 -5.89
C LEU A 231 -5.64 -16.03 -6.62
N ARG A 232 -5.50 -17.34 -6.55
CA ARG A 232 -6.39 -18.29 -7.23
C ARG A 232 -7.77 -18.37 -6.59
N ASP A 233 -7.83 -18.68 -5.30
CA ASP A 233 -9.07 -19.09 -4.65
C ASP A 233 -9.90 -17.90 -4.18
N VAL A 234 -9.24 -16.77 -3.83
CA VAL A 234 -9.89 -15.57 -3.33
C VAL A 234 -10.05 -14.52 -4.42
N LEU A 235 -8.98 -14.19 -5.14
CA LEU A 235 -8.98 -13.12 -6.15
C LEU A 235 -9.37 -13.60 -7.55
N GLY A 236 -9.58 -14.92 -7.75
CA GLY A 236 -10.06 -15.48 -9.00
C GLY A 236 -9.04 -15.46 -10.15
N VAL A 237 -7.74 -15.29 -9.83
CA VAL A 237 -6.66 -15.41 -10.80
C VAL A 237 -6.39 -16.90 -11.00
N SER A 238 -6.99 -17.47 -12.03
CA SER A 238 -6.97 -18.92 -12.28
C SER A 238 -5.55 -19.48 -12.45
N ILE A 239 -4.62 -18.66 -12.97
CA ILE A 239 -3.26 -19.09 -13.28
C ILE A 239 -2.25 -18.03 -12.87
N THR A 240 -1.24 -18.47 -12.10
CA THR A 240 -0.16 -17.60 -11.62
C THR A 240 1.15 -17.80 -12.39
N ILE A 241 1.09 -18.55 -13.52
CA ILE A 241 2.23 -18.79 -14.41
C ILE A 241 2.10 -17.96 -15.68
N PRO A 242 3.21 -17.67 -16.37
CA PRO A 242 3.16 -16.97 -17.66
C PRO A 242 2.32 -17.73 -18.69
N GLN A 243 1.62 -17.00 -19.57
CA GLN A 243 0.75 -17.60 -20.60
C GLN A 243 1.47 -18.68 -21.43
N TRP A 244 2.72 -18.46 -21.82
CA TRP A 244 3.51 -19.46 -22.57
C TRP A 244 3.72 -20.76 -21.78
N ALA A 245 3.83 -20.66 -20.44
CA ALA A 245 4.01 -21.82 -19.57
C ALA A 245 2.69 -22.58 -19.37
N GLU A 246 1.57 -21.86 -19.36
CA GLU A 246 0.22 -22.45 -19.37
C GLU A 246 0.00 -23.22 -20.66
N ASP A 247 0.26 -22.59 -21.83
CA ASP A 247 0.13 -23.21 -23.13
C ASP A 247 0.99 -24.49 -23.24
N GLU A 248 2.19 -24.48 -22.65
CA GLU A 248 3.10 -25.63 -22.66
C GLU A 248 2.61 -26.73 -21.69
N LEU A 249 2.13 -26.34 -20.49
CA LEU A 249 1.52 -27.25 -19.53
C LEU A 249 0.31 -27.97 -20.13
N ASP A 250 -0.58 -27.22 -20.80
CA ASP A 250 -1.75 -27.78 -21.49
C ASP A 250 -1.37 -28.75 -22.59
N LYS A 251 -0.34 -28.46 -23.38
CA LYS A 251 0.19 -29.40 -24.40
C LYS A 251 0.69 -30.69 -23.75
N ILE A 252 1.50 -30.58 -22.71
CA ILE A 252 2.04 -31.74 -22.00
C ILE A 252 0.90 -32.56 -21.37
N CYS A 253 -0.07 -31.91 -20.71
CA CYS A 253 -1.21 -32.56 -20.10
C CYS A 253 -2.15 -33.22 -21.15
N SER A 254 -2.28 -32.64 -22.35
CA SER A 254 -3.14 -33.18 -23.41
C SER A 254 -2.65 -34.52 -23.98
N MET A 255 -1.39 -34.87 -23.73
CA MET A 255 -0.83 -36.19 -24.13
C MET A 255 -1.29 -37.33 -23.22
N LEU A 256 -1.91 -37.02 -22.08
CA LEU A 256 -2.39 -37.98 -21.12
C LEU A 256 -3.88 -37.79 -20.83
N THR A 257 -4.60 -38.92 -20.69
CA THR A 257 -6.00 -38.93 -20.25
C THR A 257 -6.12 -39.69 -18.94
N ALA A 258 -7.17 -39.41 -18.17
CA ALA A 258 -7.42 -40.13 -16.91
C ALA A 258 -7.49 -41.67 -17.06
N GLU A 259 -7.84 -42.15 -18.25
CA GLU A 259 -7.94 -43.57 -18.57
C GLU A 259 -6.57 -44.23 -18.82
N ASN A 260 -5.53 -43.45 -19.13
CA ASN A 260 -4.19 -43.92 -19.50
C ASN A 260 -3.13 -43.69 -18.39
N ILE A 261 -3.54 -43.51 -17.14
CA ILE A 261 -2.60 -43.27 -16.04
C ILE A 261 -1.91 -44.58 -15.68
N THR A 262 -0.65 -44.69 -16.09
CA THR A 262 0.26 -45.77 -15.68
C THR A 262 1.50 -45.17 -15.05
N GLU A 263 2.27 -45.97 -14.28
CA GLU A 263 3.50 -45.50 -13.66
C GLU A 263 4.51 -44.96 -14.70
N ASN A 264 4.59 -45.58 -15.86
CA ASN A 264 5.44 -45.12 -16.95
C ASN A 264 5.02 -43.75 -17.48
N ASN A 265 3.71 -43.56 -17.71
CA ASN A 265 3.19 -42.29 -18.24
C ASN A 265 3.31 -41.16 -17.22
N LEU A 266 3.24 -41.44 -15.90
CA LEU A 266 3.50 -40.46 -14.85
C LEU A 266 4.99 -40.06 -14.80
N ASN A 267 5.91 -41.02 -15.04
CA ASN A 267 7.32 -40.70 -15.15
C ASN A 267 7.65 -39.89 -16.41
N GLU A 268 7.00 -40.19 -17.52
CA GLU A 268 7.11 -39.39 -18.75
C GLU A 268 6.57 -37.96 -18.56
N LEU A 269 5.41 -37.80 -17.91
CA LEU A 269 4.84 -36.49 -17.55
C LEU A 269 5.83 -35.68 -16.74
N ARG A 270 6.39 -36.29 -15.68
CA ARG A 270 7.35 -35.62 -14.81
C ARG A 270 8.60 -35.20 -15.58
N THR A 271 9.12 -36.09 -16.43
CA THR A 271 10.30 -35.80 -17.26
C THR A 271 10.04 -34.67 -18.26
N SER A 272 8.86 -34.66 -18.88
CA SER A 272 8.47 -33.62 -19.83
C SER A 272 8.31 -32.28 -19.16
N LEU A 273 7.70 -32.21 -17.95
CA LEU A 273 7.57 -31.01 -17.15
C LEU A 273 8.96 -30.50 -16.68
N ASP A 274 9.84 -31.38 -16.25
CA ASP A 274 11.19 -31.01 -15.82
C ASP A 274 12.02 -30.42 -17.00
N GLN A 275 11.90 -31.02 -18.20
CA GLN A 275 12.55 -30.52 -19.43
C GLN A 275 12.01 -29.16 -19.87
N ALA A 276 10.71 -28.90 -19.66
CA ALA A 276 10.09 -27.61 -19.92
C ALA A 276 10.34 -26.57 -18.81
N GLY A 277 11.02 -26.93 -17.72
CA GLY A 277 11.19 -26.06 -16.55
C GLY A 277 9.92 -25.87 -15.72
N LEU A 278 8.95 -26.76 -15.88
CA LEU A 278 7.62 -26.71 -15.25
C LEU A 278 7.45 -27.79 -14.17
N GLY A 279 8.54 -28.39 -13.68
CA GLY A 279 8.50 -29.51 -12.72
C GLY A 279 7.77 -29.21 -11.40
N GLU A 280 7.76 -27.94 -10.97
CA GLU A 280 7.02 -27.49 -9.79
C GLU A 280 5.49 -27.59 -9.97
N PHE A 281 4.99 -27.63 -11.21
CA PHE A 281 3.56 -27.71 -11.54
C PHE A 281 3.07 -29.15 -11.73
N TYR A 282 3.86 -30.14 -11.35
CA TYR A 282 3.45 -31.54 -11.43
C TYR A 282 2.14 -31.87 -10.68
N PRO A 283 1.90 -31.34 -9.46
CA PRO A 283 0.62 -31.56 -8.78
C PRO A 283 -0.58 -30.97 -9.54
N GLU A 284 -0.43 -29.78 -10.10
CA GLU A 284 -1.45 -29.11 -10.89
C GLU A 284 -1.73 -29.88 -12.21
N ALA A 285 -0.68 -30.34 -12.88
CA ALA A 285 -0.79 -31.18 -14.07
C ALA A 285 -1.59 -32.46 -13.80
N LEU A 286 -1.32 -33.12 -12.69
CA LEU A 286 -2.07 -34.30 -12.26
C LEU A 286 -3.55 -33.98 -12.00
N TYR A 287 -3.80 -32.85 -11.32
CA TYR A 287 -5.18 -32.40 -11.08
C TYR A 287 -5.94 -32.13 -12.36
N HIS A 288 -5.31 -31.49 -13.36
CA HIS A 288 -5.88 -31.27 -14.70
C HIS A 288 -6.22 -32.56 -15.43
N ILE A 289 -5.34 -33.59 -15.36
CA ILE A 289 -5.55 -34.87 -16.03
C ILE A 289 -6.66 -35.67 -15.34
N VAL A 290 -6.71 -35.70 -14.00
CA VAL A 290 -7.66 -36.51 -13.22
C VAL A 290 -9.00 -35.80 -13.03
N GLY A 291 -8.99 -34.48 -12.89
CA GLY A 291 -10.14 -33.67 -12.48
C GLY A 291 -11.06 -33.20 -13.62
N GLY A 292 -10.66 -33.35 -14.88
CA GLY A 292 -11.42 -32.82 -16.01
C GLY A 292 -11.58 -31.29 -15.97
N LYS A 293 -11.44 -30.64 -17.08
CA LYS A 293 -11.63 -29.17 -17.23
C LYS A 293 -12.91 -28.69 -16.53
N LYS A 294 -12.77 -27.73 -15.60
CA LYS A 294 -13.86 -26.79 -15.28
C LYS A 294 -13.62 -25.51 -16.00
#